data_fc60ba857550b559dcbab321dbdca274
#
_entry.id   fc60ba857550b559dcbab321dbdca274
#
_cell.length_a   1.000
_cell.length_b   1.000
_cell.length_c   1.000
_cell.angle_alpha   90.00
_cell.angle_beta   90.00
_cell.angle_gamma   90.00
#
_symmetry.space_group_name_H-M   'P 1'
#
loop_
_entity.id
_entity.type
_entity.pdbx_description
1 polymer ?
#
loop_
_entity_poly.entity_id
_entity_poly.type
_entity_poly.pdbx_seq_one_letter_code
_entity_poly.pdbx_strand_id
1 'polypeptide(L)' 'MTKEDFSKRLKELNLSIKDFSNISDVSYSTINNWGAKANDKIIPVPKWVKPFLEHYEKSKKYDYLVKEVFKTIKFLEK' A
#
# COMPACT_ATOMS: atom_id res chain seq x y z
N MET A 1 9.85 9.92 -2.73
CA MET A 1 9.99 8.52 -2.27
C MET A 1 10.93 7.78 -3.19
N THR A 2 11.95 7.16 -2.64
CA THR A 2 12.87 6.31 -3.39
C THR A 2 12.32 4.88 -3.48
N LYS A 3 12.94 4.04 -4.32
CA LYS A 3 12.58 2.62 -4.39
C LYS A 3 12.79 1.92 -3.05
N GLU A 4 13.85 2.29 -2.33
CA GLU A 4 14.13 1.74 -1.00
C GLU A 4 13.05 2.12 0.01
N ASP A 5 12.64 3.40 0.00
CA ASP A 5 11.55 3.89 0.85
C ASP A 5 10.24 3.16 0.55
N PHE A 6 9.95 2.96 -0.74
CA PHE A 6 8.77 2.23 -1.20
C PHE A 6 8.77 0.79 -0.68
N SER A 7 9.89 0.08 -0.87
CA SER A 7 10.02 -1.31 -0.42
C SER A 7 9.89 -1.43 1.10
N LYS A 8 10.50 -0.51 1.85
CA LYS A 8 10.41 -0.46 3.30
C LYS A 8 8.96 -0.23 3.75
N ARG A 9 8.27 0.69 3.09
CA ARG A 9 6.87 1.01 3.44
C ARG A 9 5.95 -0.17 3.18
N LEU A 10 6.17 -0.90 2.07
CA LEU A 10 5.40 -2.12 1.78
C LEU A 10 5.59 -3.17 2.88
N LYS A 11 6.83 -3.36 3.35
CA LYS A 11 7.10 -4.29 4.45
C LYS A 11 6.39 -3.89 5.73
N GLU A 12 6.39 -2.60 6.06
CA GLU A 12 5.68 -2.08 7.23
C GLU A 12 4.18 -2.37 7.17
N LEU A 13 3.61 -2.37 5.97
CA LEU A 13 2.19 -2.62 5.73
C LEU A 13 1.88 -4.10 5.45
N ASN A 14 2.88 -4.97 5.49
CA ASN A 14 2.75 -6.40 5.14
C ASN A 14 2.24 -6.62 3.72
N LEU A 15 2.69 -5.78 2.79
CA LEU A 15 2.33 -5.89 1.38
C LEU A 15 3.51 -6.37 0.56
N SER A 16 3.24 -7.31 -0.37
CA SER A 16 4.18 -7.64 -1.43
C SER A 16 3.97 -6.68 -2.61
N ILE A 17 4.93 -6.67 -3.56
CA ILE A 17 4.77 -5.89 -4.79
C ILE A 17 3.52 -6.37 -5.56
N LYS A 18 3.26 -7.68 -5.54
CA LYS A 18 2.07 -8.25 -6.18
C LYS A 18 0.79 -7.75 -5.52
N ASP A 19 0.76 -7.68 -4.18
CA ASP A 19 -0.37 -7.12 -3.44
C ASP A 19 -0.61 -5.66 -3.81
N PHE A 20 0.47 -4.87 -3.86
CA PHE A 20 0.38 -3.47 -4.26
C PHE A 20 -0.13 -3.33 -5.69
N SER A 21 0.32 -4.19 -6.61
CA SER A 21 -0.18 -4.22 -7.98
C SER A 21 -1.69 -4.43 -8.01
N ASN A 22 -2.20 -5.37 -7.23
CA ASN A 22 -3.63 -5.68 -7.17
C ASN A 22 -4.47 -4.52 -6.64
N ILE A 23 -4.02 -3.86 -5.57
CA ILE A 23 -4.80 -2.78 -4.94
C ILE A 23 -4.68 -1.44 -5.66
N SER A 24 -3.58 -1.20 -6.38
CA SER A 24 -3.35 0.06 -7.11
C SER A 24 -3.78 -0.01 -8.57
N ASP A 25 -4.03 -1.20 -9.08
CA ASP A 25 -4.31 -1.46 -10.49
C ASP A 25 -3.17 -1.07 -11.43
N VAL A 26 -1.94 -1.03 -10.91
CA VAL A 26 -0.72 -0.80 -11.67
C VAL A 26 -0.06 -2.14 -11.96
N SER A 27 0.40 -2.36 -13.19
CA SER A 27 1.00 -3.64 -13.57
C SER A 27 2.27 -3.93 -12.75
N TYR A 28 2.48 -5.20 -12.46
CA TYR A 28 3.64 -5.67 -11.70
C TYR A 28 4.96 -5.24 -12.36
N SER A 29 5.05 -5.35 -13.69
CA SER A 29 6.26 -4.96 -14.43
C SER A 29 6.55 -3.47 -14.32
N THR A 30 5.52 -2.63 -14.32
CA THR A 30 5.68 -1.18 -14.13
C THR A 30 6.26 -0.88 -12.75
N ILE A 31 5.72 -1.53 -11.71
CA ILE A 31 6.20 -1.33 -10.33
C ILE A 31 7.65 -1.79 -10.19
N ASN A 32 8.00 -2.93 -10.77
CA ASN A 32 9.38 -3.44 -10.73
C ASN A 32 10.37 -2.53 -11.42
N ASN A 33 9.95 -1.74 -12.40
CA ASN A 33 10.80 -0.80 -13.11
C ASN A 33 11.06 0.49 -12.32
N TRP A 34 10.29 0.77 -11.29
CA TRP A 34 10.56 1.95 -10.45
C TRP A 34 11.91 1.78 -9.75
N GLY A 35 12.75 2.81 -9.87
CA GLY A 35 14.11 2.79 -9.34
C GLY A 35 15.13 2.15 -10.28
N ALA A 36 14.71 1.62 -11.43
CA ALA A 36 15.61 1.06 -12.42
C ALA A 36 16.26 2.16 -13.25
N LYS A 37 17.48 1.91 -13.74
CA LYS A 37 18.20 2.81 -14.62
C LYS A 37 17.78 2.57 -16.06
N ALA A 38 17.33 3.63 -16.73
CA ALA A 38 17.02 3.58 -18.16
C ALA A 38 17.59 4.83 -18.82
N ASN A 39 18.50 4.67 -19.83
CA ASN A 39 19.13 5.77 -20.57
C ASN A 39 19.79 6.80 -19.63
N ASP A 40 20.61 6.34 -18.67
CA ASP A 40 21.30 7.16 -17.66
C ASP A 40 20.37 7.93 -16.72
N LYS A 41 19.07 7.62 -16.73
CA LYS A 41 18.10 8.20 -15.81
C LYS A 41 17.48 7.10 -14.95
N ILE A 42 17.22 7.44 -13.70
CA ILE A 42 16.50 6.52 -12.79
C ILE A 42 15.00 6.77 -12.95
N ILE A 43 14.23 5.71 -13.16
CA ILE A 43 12.78 5.80 -13.22
C ILE A 43 12.26 6.06 -11.79
N PRO A 44 11.65 7.23 -11.52
CA PRO A 44 11.24 7.55 -10.15
C PRO A 44 9.98 6.80 -9.74
N VAL A 45 9.84 6.59 -8.44
CA VAL A 45 8.56 6.16 -7.86
C VAL A 45 7.59 7.35 -8.01
N PRO A 46 6.39 7.14 -8.59
CA PRO A 46 5.45 8.23 -8.78
C PRO A 46 5.06 8.94 -7.47
N LYS A 47 4.82 10.22 -7.55
CA LYS A 47 4.48 11.03 -6.37
C LYS A 47 3.17 10.61 -5.69
N TRP A 48 2.25 10.00 -6.44
CA TRP A 48 0.96 9.57 -5.90
C TRP A 48 1.08 8.36 -4.97
N VAL A 49 2.20 7.62 -5.04
CA VAL A 49 2.39 6.38 -4.27
C VAL A 49 2.38 6.66 -2.76
N LYS A 50 3.07 7.70 -2.31
CA LYS A 50 3.15 8.04 -0.89
C LYS A 50 1.76 8.32 -0.29
N PRO A 51 0.95 9.25 -0.82
CA PRO A 51 -0.40 9.45 -0.28
C PRO A 51 -1.31 8.24 -0.45
N PHE A 52 -1.13 7.44 -1.51
CA PHE A 52 -1.88 6.21 -1.70
C PHE A 52 -1.65 5.23 -0.54
N LEU A 53 -0.38 5.01 -0.16
CA LEU A 53 -0.04 4.11 0.94
C LEU A 53 -0.52 4.65 2.29
N GLU A 54 -0.47 5.96 2.49
CA GLU A 54 -1.01 6.60 3.70
C GLU A 54 -2.53 6.37 3.82
N HIS A 55 -3.26 6.55 2.73
CA HIS A 55 -4.70 6.27 2.69
C HIS A 55 -5.01 4.80 2.93
N TYR A 56 -4.21 3.91 2.34
CA TYR A 56 -4.36 2.47 2.53
C TYR A 56 -4.20 2.10 4.01
N GLU A 57 -3.18 2.64 4.67
CA GLU A 57 -2.94 2.39 6.09
C GLU A 57 -4.12 2.87 6.94
N LYS A 58 -4.60 4.07 6.70
CA LYS A 58 -5.75 4.65 7.41
C LYS A 58 -7.02 3.82 7.18
N SER A 59 -7.25 3.39 5.95
CA SER A 59 -8.39 2.56 5.59
C SER A 59 -8.39 1.23 6.34
N LYS A 60 -7.22 0.58 6.47
CA LYS A 60 -7.08 -0.66 7.23
C LYS A 60 -7.37 -0.46 8.71
N LYS A 61 -6.88 0.62 9.30
CA LYS A 61 -7.16 0.96 10.70
C LYS A 61 -8.65 1.19 10.91
N TYR A 62 -9.28 1.90 9.99
CA TYR A 62 -10.72 2.16 10.04
C TYR A 62 -11.52 0.86 9.96
N ASP A 63 -11.19 -0.01 9.01
CA ASP A 63 -11.86 -1.30 8.85
C ASP A 63 -11.75 -2.15 10.10
N TYR A 64 -10.58 -2.17 10.74
CA TYR A 64 -10.37 -2.87 11.98
C TYR A 64 -11.28 -2.35 13.09
N LEU A 65 -11.36 -1.03 13.24
CA LEU A 65 -12.21 -0.40 14.25
C LEU A 65 -13.70 -0.70 14.00
N VAL A 66 -14.14 -0.64 12.75
CA VAL A 66 -15.52 -0.95 12.38
C VAL A 66 -15.86 -2.40 12.72
N LYS A 67 -14.96 -3.34 12.41
CA LYS A 67 -15.15 -4.76 12.74
C LYS A 67 -15.25 -4.98 14.24
N GLU A 68 -14.42 -4.31 15.03
CA GLU A 68 -14.48 -4.43 16.50
C GLU A 68 -15.78 -3.87 17.07
N VAL A 69 -16.24 -2.73 16.52
CA VAL A 69 -17.53 -2.15 16.93
C VAL A 69 -18.69 -3.09 16.59
N PHE A 70 -18.70 -3.67 15.39
CA PHE A 70 -19.73 -4.62 14.99
C PHE A 70 -19.77 -5.85 15.89
N LYS A 71 -18.61 -6.39 16.27
CA LYS A 71 -18.53 -7.52 17.21
C LYS A 71 -19.17 -7.17 18.56
N THR A 72 -18.87 -5.98 19.06
CA THR A 72 -19.43 -5.51 20.33
C THR A 72 -20.95 -5.35 20.25
N ILE A 73 -21.46 -4.78 19.17
CA ILE A 73 -22.89 -4.62 18.97
C ILE A 73 -23.59 -5.97 18.90
N LYS A 74 -23.07 -6.92 18.12
CA LYS A 74 -23.64 -8.27 18.03
C LYS A 74 -23.66 -8.97 19.37
N PHE A 75 -22.63 -8.79 20.16
CA PHE A 75 -22.54 -9.38 21.50
C PHE A 75 -23.62 -8.80 22.42
N LEU A 76 -23.88 -7.50 22.34
CA LEU A 76 -24.87 -6.82 23.18
C LEU A 76 -26.32 -7.09 22.76
N GLU A 77 -26.56 -7.47 21.51
CA GLU A 77 -27.89 -7.75 20.97
C GLU A 77 -28.42 -9.16 21.28
N LYS A 78 -27.64 -9.95 21.96
CA LYS A 78 -28.07 -11.32 22.35
C LYS A 78 -29.08 -11.27 23.48
#